data_1ce9ee960820f5d4d485fe1f3d00dd7b
#
_entry.id   1ce9ee960820f5d4d485fe1f3d00dd7b
#
_cell.length_a   1.000
_cell.length_b   1.000
_cell.length_c   1.000
_cell.angle_alpha   90.00
_cell.angle_beta   90.00
_cell.angle_gamma   90.00
#
_symmetry.space_group_name_H-M   'P 1'
#
loop_
_entity.id
_entity.type
_entity.pdbx_description
1 polymer ?
#
loop_
_entity_poly.entity_id
_entity_poly.type
_entity_poly.pdbx_seq_one_letter_code
_entity_poly.pdbx_strand_id
1 'polypeptide(L)'
;KQGRIRPVKAAGTNGKKPALYVSYWLSEEKRDDAWLKEELKYALSPVISPDYYLNHLSVYEEERPNVLLLDTFLKANRTSLAHPVSVNERSFAVWGEEKFLTRGGGRKLLSHCGLSMEFLNVYATAEPLAYYSHTRSIPQDLLILENKDPFYSMRRHLMEGNHTILGCQVGTLIYGAGKGIYRSFPDFSISAEP
;
A
#
# COMPACT_ATOMS: atom_id res chain seq x y z
N LYS A 1 -43.00 0.66 -5.10
CA LYS A 1 -42.45 -0.73 -4.87
C LYS A 1 -43.18 -1.77 -5.73
N GLN A 2 -43.46 -1.46 -7.00
CA GLN A 2 -44.08 -2.40 -7.92
C GLN A 2 -43.00 -2.97 -8.84
N GLY A 3 -42.88 -4.32 -8.92
CA GLY A 3 -42.12 -4.98 -9.96
C GLY A 3 -41.03 -5.99 -9.51
N ARG A 4 -40.70 -6.11 -8.19
CA ARG A 4 -39.63 -6.99 -7.73
C ARG A 4 -39.96 -8.49 -7.71
N ILE A 5 -41.22 -8.87 -7.75
CA ILE A 5 -41.67 -10.26 -7.75
C ILE A 5 -42.66 -10.54 -8.83
N ARG A 6 -42.50 -11.65 -9.54
CA ARG A 6 -43.46 -12.13 -10.57
C ARG A 6 -43.99 -13.49 -10.15
N PRO A 7 -45.29 -13.72 -10.16
CA PRO A 7 -45.84 -15.00 -9.76
C PRO A 7 -45.46 -16.12 -10.75
N VAL A 8 -45.13 -17.27 -10.20
CA VAL A 8 -44.95 -18.51 -10.97
C VAL A 8 -46.31 -19.14 -11.18
N LYS A 9 -46.96 -18.81 -12.30
CA LYS A 9 -48.37 -19.26 -12.58
C LYS A 9 -48.51 -20.78 -12.58
N ALA A 10 -47.47 -21.51 -13.02
CA ALA A 10 -47.47 -22.96 -13.05
C ALA A 10 -47.50 -23.60 -11.66
N ALA A 11 -47.08 -22.88 -10.59
CA ALA A 11 -47.08 -23.38 -9.21
C ALA A 11 -48.47 -23.33 -8.53
N GLY A 12 -49.44 -22.74 -9.21
CA GLY A 12 -50.82 -22.61 -8.68
C GLY A 12 -50.94 -21.57 -7.58
N THR A 13 -52.12 -21.54 -6.96
CA THR A 13 -52.45 -20.64 -5.83
C THR A 13 -52.66 -21.39 -4.55
N ASN A 14 -52.58 -20.70 -3.43
CA ASN A 14 -52.71 -21.25 -2.06
C ASN A 14 -54.17 -21.61 -1.68
N GLY A 15 -55.16 -21.45 -2.56
CA GLY A 15 -56.55 -21.75 -2.28
C GLY A 15 -57.28 -20.83 -1.28
N LYS A 16 -56.63 -19.78 -0.77
CA LYS A 16 -57.18 -18.80 0.18
C LYS A 16 -57.80 -17.61 -0.50
N LYS A 17 -58.60 -16.83 0.22
CA LYS A 17 -59.14 -15.54 -0.23
C LYS A 17 -58.49 -14.40 0.54
N PRO A 18 -57.76 -13.46 -0.10
CA PRO A 18 -57.45 -13.44 -1.54
C PRO A 18 -56.45 -14.54 -1.92
N ALA A 19 -56.58 -15.07 -3.15
CA ALA A 19 -55.71 -16.10 -3.66
C ALA A 19 -54.32 -15.51 -3.97
N LEU A 20 -53.29 -16.07 -3.35
CA LEU A 20 -51.92 -15.73 -3.60
C LEU A 20 -51.24 -16.90 -4.31
N TYR A 21 -50.31 -16.62 -5.22
CA TYR A 21 -49.47 -17.66 -5.84
C TYR A 21 -48.56 -18.30 -4.79
N VAL A 22 -48.31 -19.58 -4.96
CA VAL A 22 -47.48 -20.37 -4.00
C VAL A 22 -46.00 -20.01 -4.13
N SER A 23 -45.56 -19.58 -5.35
CA SER A 23 -44.18 -19.24 -5.66
C SER A 23 -44.08 -17.99 -6.50
N TYR A 24 -43.00 -17.24 -6.31
CA TYR A 24 -42.70 -16.02 -7.05
C TYR A 24 -41.23 -16.05 -7.49
N TRP A 25 -41.00 -15.57 -8.75
CA TRP A 25 -39.69 -15.21 -9.21
C TRP A 25 -39.27 -13.86 -8.60
N LEU A 26 -38.05 -13.77 -8.07
CA LEU A 26 -37.47 -12.48 -7.76
C LEU A 26 -37.00 -11.85 -9.08
N SER A 27 -37.53 -10.72 -9.43
CA SER A 27 -37.06 -9.94 -10.57
C SER A 27 -35.95 -9.03 -10.05
N GLU A 28 -34.70 -9.41 -10.25
CA GLU A 28 -33.61 -8.44 -10.10
C GLU A 28 -33.76 -7.41 -11.21
N GLU A 29 -33.85 -6.14 -10.83
CA GLU A 29 -33.68 -5.05 -11.80
C GLU A 29 -32.27 -5.23 -12.39
N LYS A 30 -32.16 -5.41 -13.69
CA LYS A 30 -30.85 -5.36 -14.36
C LYS A 30 -30.28 -3.99 -14.08
N ARG A 31 -29.18 -3.96 -13.29
CA ARG A 31 -28.43 -2.72 -13.10
C ARG A 31 -28.03 -2.22 -14.49
N ASP A 32 -28.27 -0.96 -14.73
CA ASP A 32 -27.75 -0.31 -15.93
C ASP A 32 -26.28 0.05 -15.67
N ASP A 33 -25.39 -0.89 -15.93
CA ASP A 33 -23.95 -0.74 -15.79
C ASP A 33 -23.30 -0.19 -17.07
N ALA A 34 -24.09 0.27 -18.04
CA ALA A 34 -23.58 0.76 -19.32
C ALA A 34 -22.62 1.95 -19.15
N TRP A 35 -22.98 2.88 -18.29
CA TRP A 35 -22.16 4.06 -18.00
C TRP A 35 -20.79 3.72 -17.37
N LEU A 36 -20.72 2.70 -16.50
CA LEU A 36 -19.45 2.23 -15.93
C LEU A 36 -18.53 1.66 -17.01
N LYS A 37 -19.10 0.91 -17.97
CA LYS A 37 -18.35 0.34 -19.08
C LYS A 37 -17.85 1.41 -20.05
N GLU A 38 -18.65 2.45 -20.28
CA GLU A 38 -18.23 3.60 -21.08
C GLU A 38 -17.11 4.39 -20.41
N GLU A 39 -17.23 4.66 -19.10
CA GLU A 39 -16.19 5.31 -18.32
C GLU A 39 -14.87 4.53 -18.40
N LEU A 40 -14.91 3.22 -18.14
CA LEU A 40 -13.75 2.35 -18.21
C LEU A 40 -13.06 2.35 -19.57
N LYS A 41 -13.82 2.39 -20.65
CA LYS A 41 -13.28 2.30 -22.02
C LYS A 41 -12.76 3.63 -22.57
N TYR A 42 -13.38 4.74 -22.17
CA TYR A 42 -13.19 6.01 -22.89
C TYR A 42 -12.79 7.18 -22.00
N ALA A 43 -13.03 7.13 -20.68
CA ALA A 43 -12.80 8.27 -19.82
C ALA A 43 -11.46 8.18 -19.05
N LEU A 44 -10.96 6.97 -18.81
CA LEU A 44 -9.71 6.77 -18.07
C LEU A 44 -8.49 6.97 -18.96
N SER A 45 -7.34 7.25 -18.32
CA SER A 45 -6.04 7.28 -18.96
C SER A 45 -5.75 5.96 -19.70
N PRO A 46 -5.23 5.99 -20.93
CA PRO A 46 -4.93 4.78 -21.70
C PRO A 46 -3.92 3.84 -21.04
N VAL A 47 -3.23 4.29 -20.00
CA VAL A 47 -2.28 3.47 -19.23
C VAL A 47 -3.00 2.54 -18.26
N ILE A 48 -4.24 2.88 -17.86
CA ILE A 48 -5.06 2.06 -16.99
C ILE A 48 -5.78 1.01 -17.86
N SER A 49 -5.47 -0.28 -17.65
CA SER A 49 -6.20 -1.35 -18.33
C SER A 49 -7.61 -1.49 -17.77
N PRO A 50 -8.64 -1.49 -18.64
CA PRO A 50 -10.01 -1.72 -18.20
C PRO A 50 -10.36 -3.20 -18.03
N ASP A 51 -9.52 -4.13 -18.47
CA ASP A 51 -9.87 -5.54 -18.68
C ASP A 51 -10.39 -6.24 -17.43
N TYR A 52 -9.68 -6.05 -16.31
CA TYR A 52 -10.10 -6.64 -15.03
C TYR A 52 -11.48 -6.11 -14.62
N TYR A 53 -11.67 -4.80 -14.65
CA TYR A 53 -12.90 -4.16 -14.19
C TYR A 53 -14.10 -4.41 -15.12
N LEU A 54 -13.89 -4.55 -16.43
CA LEU A 54 -14.96 -4.92 -17.37
C LEU A 54 -15.57 -6.28 -17.02
N ASN A 55 -14.80 -7.18 -16.45
CA ASN A 55 -15.25 -8.48 -15.97
C ASN A 55 -15.74 -8.46 -14.51
N HIS A 56 -15.44 -7.39 -13.74
CA HIS A 56 -15.71 -7.27 -12.31
C HIS A 56 -16.27 -5.88 -11.97
N LEU A 57 -17.41 -5.51 -12.57
CA LEU A 57 -17.99 -4.15 -12.43
C LEU A 57 -18.33 -3.76 -10.99
N SER A 58 -18.72 -4.72 -10.15
CA SER A 58 -18.97 -4.46 -8.73
C SER A 58 -17.69 -4.04 -7.98
N VAL A 59 -16.54 -4.65 -8.32
CA VAL A 59 -15.25 -4.27 -7.75
C VAL A 59 -14.84 -2.88 -8.25
N TYR A 60 -15.09 -2.59 -9.54
CA TYR A 60 -14.84 -1.25 -10.05
C TYR A 60 -15.65 -0.18 -9.31
N GLU A 61 -16.90 -0.43 -9.05
CA GLU A 61 -17.78 0.51 -8.33
C GLU A 61 -17.24 0.82 -6.91
N GLU A 62 -16.75 -0.20 -6.21
CA GLU A 62 -16.12 -0.04 -4.89
C GLU A 62 -14.78 0.71 -4.96
N GLU A 63 -13.94 0.38 -5.93
CA GLU A 63 -12.60 0.94 -6.08
C GLU A 63 -12.57 2.23 -6.90
N ARG A 64 -13.67 2.59 -7.58
CA ARG A 64 -13.78 3.71 -8.48
C ARG A 64 -13.26 5.04 -7.93
N PRO A 65 -13.55 5.45 -6.68
CA PRO A 65 -13.01 6.70 -6.16
C PRO A 65 -11.47 6.73 -6.20
N ASN A 66 -10.83 5.61 -5.84
CA ASN A 66 -9.38 5.49 -5.83
C ASN A 66 -8.79 5.35 -7.24
N VAL A 67 -9.50 4.72 -8.17
CA VAL A 67 -9.11 4.64 -9.60
C VAL A 67 -9.14 6.03 -10.22
N LEU A 68 -10.14 6.85 -9.94
CA LEU A 68 -10.25 8.21 -10.45
C LEU A 68 -9.16 9.15 -9.89
N LEU A 69 -8.75 8.97 -8.63
CA LEU A 69 -7.60 9.68 -8.07
C LEU A 69 -6.30 9.32 -8.81
N LEU A 70 -6.08 8.02 -9.05
CA LEU A 70 -4.95 7.55 -9.84
C LEU A 70 -5.00 8.11 -11.27
N ASP A 71 -6.13 8.06 -11.92
CA ASP A 71 -6.34 8.60 -13.28
C ASP A 71 -6.03 10.10 -13.34
N THR A 72 -6.53 10.86 -12.38
CA THR A 72 -6.28 12.30 -12.26
C THR A 72 -4.79 12.58 -12.10
N PHE A 73 -4.13 11.83 -11.22
CA PHE A 73 -2.68 11.95 -11.02
C PHE A 73 -1.91 11.65 -12.30
N LEU A 74 -2.25 10.56 -13.00
CA LEU A 74 -1.57 10.16 -14.23
C LEU A 74 -1.75 11.18 -15.37
N LYS A 75 -2.89 11.83 -15.45
CA LYS A 75 -3.15 12.88 -16.44
C LYS A 75 -2.42 14.18 -16.12
N ALA A 76 -2.39 14.58 -14.85
CA ALA A 76 -1.83 15.86 -14.43
C ALA A 76 -0.32 15.82 -14.17
N ASN A 77 0.22 14.67 -13.70
CA ASN A 77 1.58 14.59 -13.14
C ASN A 77 2.46 13.54 -13.83
N ARG A 78 2.27 13.31 -15.13
CA ARG A 78 3.02 12.30 -15.87
C ARG A 78 4.56 12.48 -15.80
N THR A 79 5.03 13.72 -15.76
CA THR A 79 6.45 14.05 -15.61
C THR A 79 7.02 13.72 -14.24
N SER A 80 6.19 13.70 -13.19
CA SER A 80 6.63 13.36 -11.83
C SER A 80 7.00 11.89 -11.67
N LEU A 81 6.54 11.02 -12.57
CA LEU A 81 6.93 9.61 -12.61
C LEU A 81 8.39 9.40 -13.05
N ALA A 82 9.03 10.41 -13.67
CA ALA A 82 10.45 10.33 -14.01
C ALA A 82 11.37 10.36 -12.78
N HIS A 83 10.89 10.89 -11.65
CA HIS A 83 11.66 11.00 -10.43
C HIS A 83 11.25 9.91 -9.43
N PRO A 84 12.21 9.10 -8.93
CA PRO A 84 11.92 8.13 -7.89
C PRO A 84 11.59 8.83 -6.57
N VAL A 85 10.59 8.33 -5.87
CA VAL A 85 10.19 8.80 -4.54
C VAL A 85 9.88 7.61 -3.64
N SER A 86 9.79 7.83 -2.33
CA SER A 86 9.40 6.75 -1.44
C SER A 86 7.96 6.27 -1.72
N VAL A 87 7.67 5.02 -1.38
CA VAL A 87 6.32 4.44 -1.54
C VAL A 87 5.27 5.30 -0.82
N ASN A 88 5.58 5.81 0.37
CA ASN A 88 4.64 6.59 1.17
C ASN A 88 4.39 7.98 0.55
N GLU A 89 5.43 8.65 0.04
CA GLU A 89 5.28 9.93 -0.66
C GLU A 89 4.45 9.79 -1.92
N ARG A 90 4.70 8.76 -2.74
CA ARG A 90 3.89 8.50 -3.93
C ARG A 90 2.46 8.16 -3.58
N SER A 91 2.25 7.36 -2.53
CA SER A 91 0.93 7.03 -2.03
C SER A 91 0.16 8.30 -1.63
N PHE A 92 0.80 9.19 -0.88
CA PHE A 92 0.18 10.46 -0.48
C PHE A 92 -0.09 11.37 -1.68
N ALA A 93 0.85 11.46 -2.63
CA ALA A 93 0.68 12.29 -3.83
C ALA A 93 -0.50 11.85 -4.70
N VAL A 94 -0.81 10.55 -4.76
CA VAL A 94 -1.89 10.01 -5.59
C VAL A 94 -3.22 10.01 -4.85
N TRP A 95 -3.24 9.54 -3.59
CA TRP A 95 -4.48 9.26 -2.84
C TRP A 95 -4.70 10.15 -1.61
N GLY A 96 -3.74 11.00 -1.25
CA GLY A 96 -3.78 11.77 0.00
C GLY A 96 -3.59 10.92 1.26
N GLU A 97 -3.23 9.64 1.10
CA GLU A 97 -3.03 8.67 2.17
C GLU A 97 -1.66 8.00 2.04
N GLU A 98 -0.75 8.25 2.99
CA GLU A 98 0.64 7.76 2.95
C GLU A 98 0.74 6.23 2.86
N LYS A 99 -0.15 5.50 3.52
CA LYS A 99 -0.05 4.05 3.67
C LYS A 99 -0.99 3.26 2.75
N PHE A 100 -1.66 3.91 1.81
CA PHE A 100 -2.59 3.25 0.90
C PHE A 100 -1.88 2.18 0.05
N LEU A 101 -0.70 2.47 -0.50
CA LEU A 101 0.11 1.49 -1.25
C LEU A 101 0.69 0.37 -0.39
N THR A 102 0.93 0.61 0.90
CA THR A 102 1.58 -0.37 1.78
C THR A 102 0.60 -1.20 2.59
N ARG A 103 -0.55 -0.64 3.00
CA ARG A 103 -1.53 -1.26 3.90
C ARG A 103 -2.98 -1.12 3.44
N GLY A 104 -3.31 -0.15 2.60
CA GLY A 104 -4.66 0.23 2.23
C GLY A 104 -5.23 -0.45 0.98
N GLY A 105 -4.60 -1.51 0.46
CA GLY A 105 -5.11 -2.20 -0.73
C GLY A 105 -4.64 -1.60 -2.06
N GLY A 106 -3.82 -0.54 -2.05
CA GLY A 106 -3.35 0.14 -3.25
C GLY A 106 -2.58 -0.74 -4.23
N ARG A 107 -1.81 -1.72 -3.73
CA ARG A 107 -1.14 -2.71 -4.61
C ARG A 107 -2.13 -3.57 -5.39
N LYS A 108 -3.23 -3.96 -4.74
CA LYS A 108 -4.29 -4.72 -5.39
C LYS A 108 -4.99 -3.88 -6.46
N LEU A 109 -5.32 -2.63 -6.12
CA LEU A 109 -5.88 -1.68 -7.06
C LEU A 109 -4.98 -1.46 -8.28
N LEU A 110 -3.67 -1.27 -8.08
CA LEU A 110 -2.71 -1.16 -9.20
C LEU A 110 -2.76 -2.40 -10.09
N SER A 111 -2.75 -3.60 -9.50
CA SER A 111 -2.86 -4.85 -10.25
C SER A 111 -4.16 -4.92 -11.07
N HIS A 112 -5.29 -4.48 -10.51
CA HIS A 112 -6.57 -4.40 -11.22
C HIS A 112 -6.54 -3.39 -12.38
N CYS A 113 -5.75 -2.32 -12.24
CA CYS A 113 -5.49 -1.33 -13.28
C CYS A 113 -4.45 -1.79 -14.32
N GLY A 114 -3.87 -3.00 -14.19
CA GLY A 114 -2.78 -3.48 -15.04
C GLY A 114 -1.46 -2.75 -14.81
N LEU A 115 -1.26 -2.14 -13.64
CA LEU A 115 -0.08 -1.37 -13.28
C LEU A 115 0.72 -2.06 -12.16
N SER A 116 1.98 -1.71 -12.04
CA SER A 116 2.87 -2.23 -11.01
C SER A 116 3.46 -1.11 -10.13
N MET A 117 4.16 -1.49 -9.07
CA MET A 117 4.87 -0.54 -8.21
C MET A 117 6.01 0.14 -8.97
N GLU A 118 6.69 -0.59 -9.85
CA GLU A 118 7.78 -0.09 -10.70
C GLU A 118 7.27 1.00 -11.65
N PHE A 119 6.04 0.87 -12.16
CA PHE A 119 5.41 1.89 -13.00
C PHE A 119 5.29 3.23 -12.25
N LEU A 120 5.00 3.19 -10.94
CA LEU A 120 4.93 4.40 -10.11
C LEU A 120 6.30 4.96 -9.73
N ASN A 121 7.40 4.30 -10.12
CA ASN A 121 8.78 4.68 -9.85
C ASN A 121 9.01 4.98 -8.36
N VAL A 122 8.76 3.96 -7.53
CA VAL A 122 8.85 4.08 -6.07
C VAL A 122 9.93 3.17 -5.50
N TYR A 123 10.56 3.61 -4.42
CA TYR A 123 11.47 2.82 -3.62
C TYR A 123 10.96 2.62 -2.20
N ALA A 124 11.32 1.47 -1.62
CA ALA A 124 11.02 1.19 -0.22
C ALA A 124 11.99 1.94 0.69
N THR A 125 11.50 2.43 1.82
CA THR A 125 12.32 3.03 2.87
C THR A 125 12.34 2.13 4.10
N ALA A 126 13.46 2.11 4.80
CA ALA A 126 13.60 1.49 6.11
C ALA A 126 13.70 2.55 7.21
N GLU A 127 13.44 2.16 8.46
CA GLU A 127 13.66 3.03 9.61
C GLU A 127 15.16 3.29 9.76
N PRO A 128 15.62 4.54 9.88
CA PRO A 128 17.03 4.84 10.11
C PRO A 128 17.53 4.20 11.39
N LEU A 129 18.72 3.63 11.34
CA LEU A 129 19.38 3.10 12.54
C LEU A 129 20.00 4.24 13.34
N ALA A 130 19.72 4.29 14.65
CA ALA A 130 20.47 5.14 15.55
C ALA A 130 21.86 4.52 15.77
N TYR A 131 22.90 5.28 15.50
CA TYR A 131 24.27 4.83 15.71
C TYR A 131 25.15 5.94 16.32
N TYR A 132 26.29 5.55 16.80
CA TYR A 132 27.35 6.45 17.24
C TYR A 132 28.71 5.88 16.80
N SER A 133 29.49 6.66 16.09
CA SER A 133 30.83 6.31 15.69
C SER A 133 31.80 7.34 16.27
N HIS A 134 32.84 6.88 16.95
CA HIS A 134 33.91 7.74 17.47
C HIS A 134 35.13 7.79 16.56
N THR A 135 35.16 6.94 15.52
CA THR A 135 36.26 6.90 14.54
C THR A 135 35.72 6.71 13.14
N ARG A 136 36.45 7.25 12.17
CA ARG A 136 36.22 7.02 10.74
C ARG A 136 37.21 6.03 10.13
N SER A 137 38.10 5.44 10.97
CA SER A 137 39.10 4.48 10.50
C SER A 137 38.44 3.19 10.01
N ILE A 138 38.95 2.63 8.94
CA ILE A 138 38.50 1.38 8.33
C ILE A 138 39.74 0.45 8.29
N PRO A 139 39.64 -0.83 8.67
CA PRO A 139 38.46 -1.51 9.25
C PRO A 139 38.21 -1.12 10.72
N GLN A 140 36.95 -1.27 11.16
CA GLN A 140 36.54 -1.05 12.54
C GLN A 140 35.54 -2.11 13.01
N ASP A 141 35.52 -2.38 14.31
CA ASP A 141 34.57 -3.28 14.92
C ASP A 141 33.24 -2.55 15.18
N LEU A 142 32.13 -3.21 14.84
CA LEU A 142 30.77 -2.73 15.04
C LEU A 142 30.16 -3.49 16.22
N LEU A 143 29.56 -2.78 17.17
CA LEU A 143 28.77 -3.36 18.24
C LEU A 143 27.33 -3.02 18.08
N ILE A 144 26.48 -4.05 17.88
CA ILE A 144 25.03 -3.90 17.71
C ILE A 144 24.35 -4.28 19.02
N LEU A 145 23.54 -3.39 19.56
CA LEU A 145 22.80 -3.60 20.79
C LEU A 145 21.29 -3.58 20.52
N GLU A 146 20.59 -4.61 20.96
CA GLU A 146 19.14 -4.72 20.83
C GLU A 146 18.41 -3.74 21.73
N ASN A 147 18.89 -3.57 22.98
CA ASN A 147 18.23 -2.78 24.01
C ASN A 147 18.69 -1.33 24.02
N LYS A 148 17.73 -0.41 24.19
CA LYS A 148 17.96 1.03 24.21
C LYS A 148 18.91 1.48 25.34
N ASP A 149 18.66 1.04 26.56
CA ASP A 149 19.43 1.52 27.71
C ASP A 149 20.90 1.13 27.68
N PRO A 150 21.31 -0.12 27.38
CA PRO A 150 22.68 -0.46 27.09
C PRO A 150 23.31 0.38 25.97
N PHE A 151 22.58 0.64 24.88
CA PHE A 151 23.06 1.51 23.80
C PHE A 151 23.44 2.89 24.32
N TYR A 152 22.58 3.55 25.09
CA TYR A 152 22.83 4.88 25.60
C TYR A 152 23.97 4.89 26.64
N SER A 153 24.06 3.86 27.49
CA SER A 153 25.12 3.74 28.47
C SER A 153 26.51 3.57 27.81
N MET A 154 26.58 2.69 26.81
CA MET A 154 27.82 2.46 26.06
C MET A 154 28.20 3.62 25.16
N ARG A 155 27.21 4.28 24.55
CA ARG A 155 27.41 5.52 23.79
C ARG A 155 28.05 6.60 24.67
N ARG A 156 27.51 6.80 25.89
CA ARG A 156 28.08 7.76 26.84
C ARG A 156 29.52 7.42 27.20
N HIS A 157 29.82 6.15 27.48
CA HIS A 157 31.15 5.67 27.75
C HIS A 157 32.14 5.98 26.62
N LEU A 158 31.75 5.75 25.37
CA LEU A 158 32.56 6.11 24.19
C LEU A 158 32.72 7.63 24.02
N MET A 159 31.69 8.42 24.33
CA MET A 159 31.74 9.89 24.27
C MET A 159 32.68 10.49 25.33
N GLU A 160 32.91 9.80 26.43
CA GLU A 160 33.86 10.18 27.50
C GLU A 160 35.32 9.89 27.11
N GLY A 161 35.58 9.43 25.87
CA GLY A 161 36.93 9.17 25.34
C GLY A 161 37.42 7.74 25.55
N ASN A 162 36.57 6.85 26.04
CA ASN A 162 36.90 5.43 26.09
C ASN A 162 36.68 4.80 24.70
N HIS A 163 37.55 3.84 24.34
CA HIS A 163 37.49 3.19 23.01
C HIS A 163 37.23 1.69 23.11
N THR A 164 37.07 1.17 24.32
CA THR A 164 36.84 -0.27 24.56
C THR A 164 35.54 -0.50 25.32
N ILE A 165 34.80 -1.52 24.91
CA ILE A 165 33.63 -2.04 25.62
C ILE A 165 33.88 -3.51 25.90
N LEU A 166 33.80 -3.92 27.15
CA LEU A 166 34.09 -5.29 27.60
C LEU A 166 35.43 -5.84 27.07
N GLY A 167 36.46 -4.98 26.98
CA GLY A 167 37.78 -5.36 26.50
C GLY A 167 37.97 -5.39 25.00
N CYS A 168 36.88 -5.16 24.19
CA CYS A 168 36.96 -5.08 22.74
C CYS A 168 37.00 -3.62 22.29
N GLN A 169 37.84 -3.31 21.32
CA GLN A 169 37.79 -2.00 20.66
C GLN A 169 36.51 -1.92 19.79
N VAL A 170 35.75 -0.86 19.99
CA VAL A 170 34.51 -0.65 19.26
C VAL A 170 34.60 0.69 18.54
N GLY A 171 34.59 0.67 17.22
CA GLY A 171 34.59 1.89 16.40
C GLY A 171 33.20 2.50 16.26
N THR A 172 32.19 1.69 16.03
CA THR A 172 30.80 2.12 15.86
C THR A 172 29.84 1.28 16.69
N LEU A 173 28.94 1.97 17.36
CA LEU A 173 27.85 1.40 18.15
C LEU A 173 26.52 1.62 17.41
N ILE A 174 25.73 0.56 17.24
CA ILE A 174 24.44 0.59 16.54
C ILE A 174 23.32 0.14 17.46
N TYR A 175 22.22 0.88 17.47
CA TYR A 175 20.98 0.45 18.13
C TYR A 175 20.16 -0.40 17.17
N GLY A 176 19.99 -1.67 17.48
CA GLY A 176 19.31 -2.65 16.61
C GLY A 176 17.80 -2.63 16.69
N ALA A 177 17.20 -1.98 17.70
CA ALA A 177 15.75 -1.87 17.87
C ALA A 177 14.99 -3.20 17.69
N GLY A 178 15.52 -4.31 18.21
CA GLY A 178 14.95 -5.65 18.07
C GLY A 178 14.93 -6.12 16.60
N LYS A 179 13.81 -6.71 16.18
CA LYS A 179 13.67 -7.25 14.81
C LYS A 179 13.70 -6.19 13.69
N GLY A 180 13.67 -4.90 14.03
CA GLY A 180 13.75 -3.80 13.07
C GLY A 180 15.06 -3.79 12.27
N ILE A 181 16.15 -4.21 12.89
CA ILE A 181 17.49 -4.21 12.30
C ILE A 181 17.56 -4.93 10.94
N TYR A 182 16.85 -6.04 10.77
CA TYR A 182 16.89 -6.81 9.51
C TYR A 182 16.42 -6.01 8.28
N ARG A 183 15.58 -4.99 8.49
CA ARG A 183 15.10 -4.12 7.42
C ARG A 183 16.00 -2.91 7.19
N SER A 184 16.59 -2.41 8.25
CA SER A 184 17.36 -1.16 8.26
C SER A 184 18.85 -1.37 8.01
N PHE A 185 19.39 -2.55 8.36
CA PHE A 185 20.82 -2.82 8.23
C PHE A 185 21.33 -2.81 6.77
N PRO A 186 20.60 -3.29 5.77
CA PRO A 186 21.03 -3.17 4.36
C PRO A 186 21.21 -1.72 3.88
N ASP A 187 20.48 -0.77 4.47
CA ASP A 187 20.56 0.65 4.14
C ASP A 187 21.58 1.41 5.03
N PHE A 188 22.26 0.71 5.93
CA PHE A 188 23.19 1.32 6.89
C PHE A 188 24.36 2.04 6.20
N SER A 189 24.87 1.49 5.10
CA SER A 189 25.95 2.11 4.32
C SER A 189 25.55 3.49 3.78
N ILE A 190 24.28 3.65 3.39
CA ILE A 190 23.72 4.93 2.90
C ILE A 190 23.52 5.90 4.07
N SER A 191 23.06 5.39 5.22
CA SER A 191 22.81 6.20 6.42
C SER A 191 24.08 6.62 7.17
N ALA A 192 25.19 5.94 6.92
CA ALA A 192 26.48 6.14 7.61
C ALA A 192 27.46 7.00 6.79
N GLU A 193 27.07 7.46 5.61
CA GLU A 193 27.91 8.40 4.86
C GLU A 193 27.99 9.76 5.56
N PRO A 194 29.18 10.37 5.64
CA PRO A 194 29.46 11.59 6.39
C PRO A 194 28.82 12.83 5.79
#